data_b046e3a0b5bc14dcd757d14791a71769
#
_entry.id   b046e3a0b5bc14dcd757d14791a71769
#
_cell.length_a   1.000
_cell.length_b   1.000
_cell.length_c   1.000
_cell.angle_alpha   90.00
_cell.angle_beta   90.00
_cell.angle_gamma   90.00
#
_symmetry.space_group_name_H-M   'P 1'
#
loop_
_entity.id
_entity.type
_entity.pdbx_description
1 polymer ?
#
loop_
_entity_poly.entity_id
_entity_poly.type
_entity_poly.pdbx_seq_one_letter_code
_entity_poly.pdbx_strand_id
1 'polypeptide(L)'
;MENISEGKMKWIKQLSLLLITLVLLTGSVQIFAASQSTEAKDDEVIKEGIFIGGVNVGKLTYKEAKKKIQDRVKELSDVKVTLNVNKNIIETTLKELGYKWSNSEVLDEAAGLGKSGNVIKRYKDELDLKNEGMKYNLNMDFKKESLKKKLKTECDPYNIKAKNASLEATGHGFKIIPEKE
;
A
#
# COMPACT_ATOMS: atom_id res chain seq x y z
N MET A 1 -44.34 -49.79 16.44
CA MET A 1 -43.12 -49.04 16.82
C MET A 1 -42.63 -48.01 15.75
N GLU A 2 -43.43 -47.71 14.74
CA GLU A 2 -43.02 -46.85 13.60
C GLU A 2 -43.31 -45.36 13.75
N ASN A 3 -44.21 -44.98 14.64
CA ASN A 3 -44.71 -43.59 14.73
C ASN A 3 -43.78 -42.59 15.48
N ILE A 4 -42.77 -43.07 16.21
CA ILE A 4 -41.86 -42.23 16.99
C ILE A 4 -40.70 -41.72 16.10
N SER A 5 -40.36 -42.42 15.02
CA SER A 5 -39.27 -42.06 14.08
C SER A 5 -39.66 -40.91 13.16
N GLU A 6 -40.87 -40.86 12.65
CA GLU A 6 -41.34 -39.79 11.76
C GLU A 6 -41.49 -38.43 12.46
N GLY A 7 -41.96 -38.41 13.69
CA GLY A 7 -42.06 -37.17 14.46
C GLY A 7 -40.71 -36.54 14.76
N LYS A 8 -39.71 -37.35 15.12
CA LYS A 8 -38.35 -36.87 15.37
C LYS A 8 -37.68 -36.34 14.08
N MET A 9 -37.92 -36.99 12.95
CA MET A 9 -37.36 -36.57 11.67
C MET A 9 -37.99 -35.28 11.15
N LYS A 10 -39.29 -35.06 11.34
CA LYS A 10 -39.97 -33.79 11.04
C LYS A 10 -39.48 -32.66 11.93
N TRP A 11 -39.25 -32.92 13.19
CA TRP A 11 -38.78 -31.93 14.18
C TRP A 11 -37.31 -31.51 13.86
N ILE A 12 -36.44 -32.45 13.51
CA ILE A 12 -35.07 -32.19 13.10
C ILE A 12 -35.01 -31.34 11.81
N LYS A 13 -35.87 -31.63 10.81
CA LYS A 13 -35.98 -30.85 9.58
C LYS A 13 -36.47 -29.41 9.84
N GLN A 14 -37.44 -29.24 10.76
CA GLN A 14 -37.89 -27.90 11.14
C GLN A 14 -36.82 -27.11 11.91
N LEU A 15 -36.05 -27.77 12.79
CA LEU A 15 -34.96 -27.14 13.53
C LEU A 15 -33.81 -26.72 12.58
N SER A 16 -33.49 -27.57 11.60
CA SER A 16 -32.46 -27.23 10.60
C SER A 16 -32.86 -26.07 9.69
N LEU A 17 -34.13 -26.01 9.31
CA LEU A 17 -34.67 -24.91 8.50
C LEU A 17 -34.61 -23.58 9.27
N LEU A 18 -34.95 -23.60 10.57
CA LEU A 18 -34.92 -22.45 11.46
C LEU A 18 -33.48 -21.96 11.71
N LEU A 19 -32.51 -22.86 11.80
CA LEU A 19 -31.11 -22.53 11.94
C LEU A 19 -30.54 -21.90 10.65
N ILE A 20 -30.93 -22.37 9.48
CA ILE A 20 -30.53 -21.82 8.19
C ILE A 20 -31.10 -20.41 8.00
N THR A 21 -32.36 -20.17 8.38
CA THR A 21 -32.96 -18.83 8.30
C THR A 21 -32.30 -17.85 9.26
N LEU A 22 -31.88 -18.29 10.45
CA LEU A 22 -31.17 -17.47 11.43
C LEU A 22 -29.78 -17.06 10.93
N VAL A 23 -29.05 -17.96 10.27
CA VAL A 23 -27.72 -17.68 9.69
C VAL A 23 -27.83 -16.71 8.51
N LEU A 24 -28.87 -16.81 7.69
CA LEU A 24 -29.10 -15.87 6.57
C LEU A 24 -29.46 -14.46 7.04
N LEU A 25 -30.21 -14.34 8.17
CA LEU A 25 -30.55 -13.04 8.76
C LEU A 25 -29.34 -12.34 9.41
N THR A 26 -28.41 -13.08 10.02
CA THR A 26 -27.21 -12.49 10.64
C THR A 26 -26.14 -12.13 9.61
N GLY A 27 -26.04 -12.87 8.51
CA GLY A 27 -25.08 -12.58 7.43
C GLY A 27 -25.37 -11.28 6.67
N SER A 28 -26.63 -10.95 6.45
CA SER A 28 -27.04 -9.74 5.72
C SER A 28 -26.81 -8.44 6.49
N VAL A 29 -26.91 -8.48 7.82
CA VAL A 29 -26.73 -7.29 8.67
C VAL A 29 -25.25 -6.85 8.72
N GLN A 30 -24.30 -7.79 8.69
CA GLN A 30 -22.88 -7.46 8.74
C GLN A 30 -22.38 -6.83 7.44
N ILE A 31 -22.87 -7.27 6.29
CA ILE A 31 -22.50 -6.70 4.97
C ILE A 31 -23.03 -5.27 4.84
N PHE A 32 -24.24 -4.99 5.35
CA PHE A 32 -24.85 -3.66 5.29
C PHE A 32 -24.14 -2.65 6.20
N ALA A 33 -23.73 -3.06 7.41
CA ALA A 33 -23.00 -2.20 8.34
C ALA A 33 -21.59 -1.84 7.84
N ALA A 34 -20.88 -2.77 7.19
CA ALA A 34 -19.58 -2.52 6.60
C ALA A 34 -19.64 -1.54 5.40
N SER A 35 -20.69 -1.63 4.58
CA SER A 35 -20.90 -0.69 3.46
C SER A 35 -21.23 0.72 3.94
N GLN A 36 -22.06 0.88 4.95
CA GLN A 36 -22.40 2.20 5.50
C GLN A 36 -21.23 2.89 6.18
N SER A 37 -20.36 2.13 6.87
CA SER A 37 -19.18 2.72 7.52
C SER A 37 -18.15 3.26 6.52
N THR A 38 -18.05 2.68 5.33
CA THR A 38 -17.13 3.12 4.28
C THR A 38 -17.65 4.37 3.58
N GLU A 39 -18.94 4.44 3.26
CA GLU A 39 -19.55 5.63 2.64
C GLU A 39 -19.54 6.83 3.59
N ALA A 40 -19.90 6.63 4.86
CA ALA A 40 -19.89 7.69 5.87
C ALA A 40 -18.48 8.30 6.08
N LYS A 41 -17.41 7.49 5.93
CA LYS A 41 -16.04 7.97 6.02
C LYS A 41 -15.62 8.73 4.78
N ASP A 42 -16.04 8.32 3.59
CA ASP A 42 -15.69 8.95 2.32
C ASP A 42 -16.19 10.40 2.23
N ASP A 43 -17.35 10.70 2.81
CA ASP A 43 -17.95 12.04 2.85
C ASP A 43 -17.48 12.90 4.03
N GLU A 44 -16.65 12.35 4.92
CA GLU A 44 -16.15 13.06 6.08
C GLU A 44 -15.21 14.20 5.68
N VAL A 45 -15.55 15.45 6.04
CA VAL A 45 -14.74 16.63 5.68
C VAL A 45 -13.57 16.80 6.64
N ILE A 46 -12.38 16.97 6.09
CA ILE A 46 -11.13 17.23 6.81
C ILE A 46 -11.09 18.70 7.26
N LYS A 47 -10.63 18.94 8.49
CA LYS A 47 -10.51 20.30 9.05
C LYS A 47 -9.53 21.15 8.22
N GLU A 48 -9.79 22.45 8.20
CA GLU A 48 -8.90 23.44 7.55
C GLU A 48 -7.51 23.46 8.18
N GLY A 49 -6.48 23.79 7.41
CA GLY A 49 -5.11 23.90 7.90
C GLY A 49 -4.31 22.60 7.89
N ILE A 50 -4.83 21.52 7.30
CA ILE A 50 -4.14 20.22 7.25
C ILE A 50 -3.47 20.00 5.90
N PHE A 51 -2.19 19.59 5.96
CA PHE A 51 -1.35 19.30 4.80
C PHE A 51 -0.74 17.89 4.93
N ILE A 52 -0.70 17.13 3.83
CA ILE A 52 -0.05 15.83 3.74
C ILE A 52 0.95 15.86 2.58
N GLY A 53 2.25 15.65 2.86
CA GLY A 53 3.28 15.69 1.83
C GLY A 53 3.34 17.01 1.05
N GLY A 54 3.02 18.13 1.70
CA GLY A 54 2.93 19.44 1.08
C GLY A 54 1.62 19.74 0.33
N VAL A 55 0.71 18.76 0.23
CA VAL A 55 -0.60 18.90 -0.40
C VAL A 55 -1.62 19.38 0.62
N ASN A 56 -2.30 20.49 0.34
CA ASN A 56 -3.42 20.95 1.19
C ASN A 56 -4.63 20.01 1.01
N VAL A 57 -5.04 19.36 2.10
CA VAL A 57 -6.21 18.48 2.17
C VAL A 57 -7.34 19.06 3.04
N GLY A 58 -7.14 20.22 3.64
CA GLY A 58 -8.17 20.91 4.42
C GLY A 58 -9.39 21.26 3.58
N LYS A 59 -10.58 21.15 4.17
CA LYS A 59 -11.89 21.36 3.55
C LYS A 59 -12.28 20.34 2.46
N LEU A 60 -11.44 19.36 2.19
CA LEU A 60 -11.77 18.26 1.28
C LEU A 60 -12.50 17.16 2.04
N THR A 61 -13.34 16.42 1.33
CA THR A 61 -13.84 15.13 1.83
C THR A 61 -12.68 14.12 1.91
N TYR A 62 -12.82 13.11 2.74
CA TYR A 62 -11.82 12.04 2.84
C TYR A 62 -11.50 11.44 1.47
N LYS A 63 -12.54 11.20 0.66
CA LYS A 63 -12.41 10.66 -0.71
C LYS A 63 -11.62 11.58 -1.65
N GLU A 64 -11.92 12.87 -1.63
CA GLU A 64 -11.19 13.86 -2.44
C GLU A 64 -9.73 13.99 -2.00
N ALA A 65 -9.49 14.05 -0.68
CA ALA A 65 -8.15 14.08 -0.11
C ALA A 65 -7.34 12.82 -0.50
N LYS A 66 -7.95 11.65 -0.36
CA LYS A 66 -7.35 10.37 -0.77
C LYS A 66 -6.93 10.38 -2.23
N LYS A 67 -7.84 10.82 -3.12
CA LYS A 67 -7.55 10.95 -4.55
C LYS A 67 -6.38 11.91 -4.80
N LYS A 68 -6.40 13.10 -4.19
CA LYS A 68 -5.36 14.11 -4.36
C LYS A 68 -3.99 13.64 -3.89
N ILE A 69 -3.93 12.88 -2.77
CA ILE A 69 -2.70 12.28 -2.30
C ILE A 69 -2.24 11.15 -3.22
N GLN A 70 -3.16 10.31 -3.72
CA GLN A 70 -2.83 9.27 -4.70
C GLN A 70 -2.25 9.85 -6.00
N ASP A 71 -2.80 10.96 -6.49
CA ASP A 71 -2.28 11.66 -7.66
C ASP A 71 -0.85 12.16 -7.39
N ARG A 72 -0.59 12.73 -6.19
CA ARG A 72 0.76 13.15 -5.76
C ARG A 72 1.72 11.97 -5.64
N VAL A 73 1.29 10.84 -5.06
CA VAL A 73 2.07 9.59 -5.00
C VAL A 73 2.42 9.10 -6.39
N LYS A 74 1.47 9.18 -7.33
CA LYS A 74 1.70 8.80 -8.73
C LYS A 74 2.76 9.69 -9.38
N GLU A 75 2.66 11.00 -9.25
CA GLU A 75 3.67 11.94 -9.76
C GLU A 75 5.07 11.60 -9.24
N LEU A 76 5.20 11.37 -7.93
CA LEU A 76 6.48 10.99 -7.30
C LEU A 76 7.00 9.64 -7.80
N SER A 77 6.10 8.69 -8.07
CA SER A 77 6.45 7.35 -8.51
C SER A 77 6.81 7.27 -10.00
N ASP A 78 6.26 8.16 -10.82
CA ASP A 78 6.51 8.22 -12.26
C ASP A 78 7.82 8.97 -12.61
N VAL A 79 8.56 9.45 -11.59
CA VAL A 79 9.88 10.08 -11.79
C VAL A 79 10.83 9.09 -12.46
N LYS A 80 11.45 9.52 -13.56
CA LYS A 80 12.45 8.75 -14.30
C LYS A 80 13.75 8.68 -13.52
N VAL A 81 14.35 7.51 -13.51
CA VAL A 81 15.62 7.20 -12.88
C VAL A 81 16.53 6.53 -13.91
N THR A 82 17.78 6.93 -13.94
CA THR A 82 18.80 6.36 -14.81
C THR A 82 19.72 5.45 -14.00
N LEU A 83 19.79 4.18 -14.38
CA LEU A 83 20.74 3.21 -13.84
C LEU A 83 21.94 3.14 -14.79
N ASN A 84 23.15 3.35 -14.28
CA ASN A 84 24.38 3.24 -15.04
C ASN A 84 25.10 1.93 -14.67
N VAL A 85 25.18 1.00 -15.62
CA VAL A 85 25.76 -0.33 -15.43
C VAL A 85 26.79 -0.58 -16.52
N ASN A 86 28.07 -0.64 -16.16
CA ASN A 86 29.18 -0.90 -17.12
C ASN A 86 29.13 0.00 -18.38
N LYS A 87 28.90 1.30 -18.20
CA LYS A 87 28.75 2.31 -19.28
C LYS A 87 27.43 2.20 -20.08
N ASN A 88 26.57 1.29 -19.74
CA ASN A 88 25.23 1.19 -20.31
C ASN A 88 24.24 1.98 -19.44
N ILE A 89 23.35 2.68 -20.10
CA ILE A 89 22.32 3.51 -19.46
C ILE A 89 20.99 2.79 -19.59
N ILE A 90 20.34 2.52 -18.45
CA ILE A 90 19.02 1.90 -18.38
C ILE A 90 18.08 2.94 -17.79
N GLU A 91 17.04 3.32 -18.52
CA GLU A 91 16.01 4.20 -18.02
C GLU A 91 14.87 3.38 -17.40
N THR A 92 14.43 3.78 -16.22
CA THR A 92 13.32 3.17 -15.48
C THR A 92 12.56 4.24 -14.69
N THR A 93 11.51 3.86 -13.98
CA THR A 93 10.80 4.77 -13.09
C THR A 93 10.90 4.29 -11.63
N LEU A 94 10.71 5.20 -10.68
CA LEU A 94 10.66 4.83 -9.25
C LEU A 94 9.58 3.78 -8.99
N LYS A 95 8.44 3.86 -9.69
CA LYS A 95 7.35 2.87 -9.61
C LYS A 95 7.82 1.47 -10.02
N GLU A 96 8.56 1.35 -11.12
CA GLU A 96 9.09 0.07 -11.59
C GLU A 96 10.12 -0.51 -10.63
N LEU A 97 10.86 0.35 -9.92
CA LEU A 97 11.76 -0.04 -8.84
C LEU A 97 11.04 -0.44 -7.54
N GLY A 98 9.70 -0.36 -7.51
CA GLY A 98 8.90 -0.76 -6.37
C GLY A 98 8.70 0.34 -5.32
N TYR A 99 8.91 1.61 -5.69
CA TYR A 99 8.64 2.77 -4.84
C TYR A 99 7.15 2.94 -4.62
N LYS A 100 6.73 3.07 -3.37
CA LYS A 100 5.32 3.13 -2.99
C LYS A 100 5.11 3.94 -1.71
N TRP A 101 3.91 4.42 -1.54
CA TRP A 101 3.45 5.05 -0.31
C TRP A 101 3.40 4.04 0.84
N SER A 102 4.04 4.35 1.97
CA SER A 102 4.22 3.42 3.10
C SER A 102 3.42 3.79 4.36
N ASN A 103 2.98 5.05 4.51
CA ASN A 103 2.22 5.51 5.68
C ASN A 103 0.81 5.97 5.30
N SER A 104 -0.01 5.08 4.75
CA SER A 104 -1.38 5.41 4.33
C SER A 104 -2.32 5.81 5.47
N GLU A 105 -2.02 5.39 6.70
CA GLU A 105 -2.72 5.74 7.94
C GLU A 105 -2.74 7.25 8.23
N VAL A 106 -1.79 8.00 7.70
CA VAL A 106 -1.72 9.45 7.88
C VAL A 106 -2.98 10.18 7.39
N LEU A 107 -3.68 9.61 6.42
CA LEU A 107 -4.93 10.17 5.92
C LEU A 107 -6.06 10.00 6.96
N ASP A 108 -6.07 8.87 7.67
CA ASP A 108 -7.02 8.60 8.74
C ASP A 108 -6.77 9.51 9.95
N GLU A 109 -5.52 9.71 10.31
CA GLU A 109 -5.12 10.63 11.36
C GLU A 109 -5.53 12.07 11.03
N ALA A 110 -5.27 12.51 9.80
CA ALA A 110 -5.65 13.84 9.31
C ALA A 110 -7.17 14.04 9.32
N ALA A 111 -7.94 13.01 8.93
CA ALA A 111 -9.40 13.07 8.95
C ALA A 111 -9.98 13.10 10.36
N GLY A 112 -9.36 12.43 11.34
CA GLY A 112 -9.78 12.37 12.73
C GLY A 112 -9.38 13.59 13.58
N LEU A 113 -8.46 14.42 13.11
CA LEU A 113 -7.93 15.54 13.87
C LEU A 113 -9.00 16.62 14.11
N GLY A 114 -9.11 17.06 15.38
CA GLY A 114 -10.11 18.04 15.82
C GLY A 114 -11.54 17.50 15.92
N LYS A 115 -11.76 16.19 15.75
CA LYS A 115 -13.08 15.57 15.83
C LYS A 115 -13.29 14.70 17.07
N SER A 116 -12.20 14.31 17.74
CA SER A 116 -12.22 13.44 18.93
C SER A 116 -11.92 14.22 20.21
N GLY A 117 -12.42 13.68 21.35
CA GLY A 117 -12.24 14.30 22.67
C GLY A 117 -13.39 15.21 23.09
N ASN A 118 -13.21 15.88 24.26
CA ASN A 118 -14.19 16.82 24.79
C ASN A 118 -14.24 18.15 23.99
N VAL A 119 -15.23 18.97 24.26
CA VAL A 119 -15.45 20.25 23.54
C VAL A 119 -14.23 21.17 23.63
N ILE A 120 -13.59 21.22 24.80
CA ILE A 120 -12.41 22.11 25.02
C ILE A 120 -11.25 21.64 24.15
N LYS A 121 -10.98 20.32 24.10
CA LYS A 121 -9.91 19.76 23.25
C LYS A 121 -10.18 20.04 21.78
N ARG A 122 -11.40 19.79 21.31
CA ARG A 122 -11.75 20.04 19.89
C ARG A 122 -11.63 21.50 19.50
N TYR A 123 -12.02 22.42 20.39
CA TYR A 123 -11.87 23.87 20.17
C TYR A 123 -10.39 24.26 20.10
N LYS A 124 -9.55 23.73 21.01
CA LYS A 124 -8.12 23.98 21.00
C LYS A 124 -7.47 23.44 19.72
N ASP A 125 -7.75 22.19 19.35
CA ASP A 125 -7.25 21.57 18.12
C ASP A 125 -7.62 22.42 16.88
N GLU A 126 -8.85 22.96 16.83
CA GLU A 126 -9.31 23.81 15.73
C GLU A 126 -8.57 25.16 15.69
N LEU A 127 -8.31 25.75 16.85
CA LEU A 127 -7.56 27.00 16.94
C LEU A 127 -6.10 26.81 16.53
N ASP A 128 -5.47 25.73 16.98
CA ASP A 128 -4.09 25.38 16.64
C ASP A 128 -3.97 25.13 15.12
N LEU A 129 -4.93 24.39 14.53
CA LEU A 129 -4.98 24.14 13.07
C LEU A 129 -5.12 25.45 12.27
N LYS A 130 -5.93 26.39 12.76
CA LYS A 130 -6.15 27.68 12.09
C LYS A 130 -4.91 28.59 12.14
N ASN A 131 -4.18 28.57 13.26
CA ASN A 131 -3.04 29.47 13.48
C ASN A 131 -1.73 28.90 12.91
N GLU A 132 -1.45 27.62 13.12
CA GLU A 132 -0.17 27.00 12.81
C GLU A 132 -0.28 25.98 11.66
N GLY A 133 -1.46 25.42 11.49
CA GLY A 133 -1.69 24.29 10.58
C GLY A 133 -1.05 23.00 11.10
N MET A 134 -1.41 21.87 10.47
CA MET A 134 -0.81 20.57 10.74
C MET A 134 -0.21 20.00 9.45
N LYS A 135 1.04 19.59 9.54
CA LYS A 135 1.77 19.03 8.39
C LYS A 135 2.14 17.59 8.69
N TYR A 136 1.61 16.69 7.88
CA TYR A 136 1.95 15.27 7.88
C TYR A 136 2.94 14.96 6.75
N ASN A 137 3.89 14.09 7.03
CA ASN A 137 4.82 13.62 6.02
C ASN A 137 4.18 12.54 5.14
N LEU A 138 4.48 12.59 3.85
CA LEU A 138 4.16 11.53 2.91
C LEU A 138 5.39 10.63 2.81
N ASN A 139 5.37 9.48 3.51
CA ASN A 139 6.50 8.57 3.53
C ASN A 139 6.40 7.61 2.35
N MET A 140 7.47 7.54 1.61
CA MET A 140 7.62 6.64 0.47
C MET A 140 8.75 5.65 0.76
N ASP A 141 8.58 4.40 0.35
CA ASP A 141 9.56 3.35 0.57
C ASP A 141 9.63 2.40 -0.62
N PHE A 142 10.75 1.67 -0.75
CA PHE A 142 10.94 0.66 -1.78
C PHE A 142 10.49 -0.72 -1.28
N LYS A 143 9.69 -1.40 -2.09
CA LYS A 143 9.45 -2.83 -1.88
C LYS A 143 10.72 -3.59 -2.27
N LYS A 144 11.49 -4.03 -1.26
CA LYS A 144 12.83 -4.62 -1.40
C LYS A 144 12.90 -5.74 -2.43
N GLU A 145 11.89 -6.64 -2.44
CA GLU A 145 11.84 -7.76 -3.40
C GLU A 145 11.62 -7.28 -4.84
N SER A 146 10.76 -6.26 -5.03
CA SER A 146 10.50 -5.67 -6.36
C SER A 146 11.74 -4.96 -6.88
N LEU A 147 12.39 -4.16 -6.02
CA LEU A 147 13.66 -3.49 -6.35
C LEU A 147 14.72 -4.49 -6.75
N LYS A 148 14.95 -5.52 -5.92
CA LYS A 148 15.96 -6.57 -6.18
C LYS A 148 15.66 -7.33 -7.48
N LYS A 149 14.39 -7.69 -7.72
CA LYS A 149 13.98 -8.38 -8.95
C LYS A 149 14.22 -7.51 -10.18
N LYS A 150 13.81 -6.24 -10.13
CA LYS A 150 13.98 -5.32 -11.27
C LYS A 150 15.44 -5.08 -11.58
N LEU A 151 16.26 -4.75 -10.55
CA LEU A 151 17.69 -4.56 -10.73
C LEU A 151 18.37 -5.80 -11.30
N LYS A 152 18.02 -7.00 -10.80
CA LYS A 152 18.57 -8.24 -11.35
C LYS A 152 18.21 -8.40 -12.83
N THR A 153 16.93 -8.24 -13.19
CA THR A 153 16.47 -8.41 -14.59
C THR A 153 17.14 -7.42 -15.54
N GLU A 154 17.28 -6.16 -15.13
CA GLU A 154 17.81 -5.11 -15.99
C GLU A 154 19.35 -5.13 -16.06
N CYS A 155 20.03 -5.55 -15.00
CA CYS A 155 21.48 -5.52 -14.92
C CYS A 155 22.15 -6.84 -15.33
N ASP A 156 21.46 -7.99 -15.24
CA ASP A 156 22.01 -9.29 -15.61
C ASP A 156 22.62 -9.36 -17.03
N PRO A 157 22.00 -8.74 -18.07
CA PRO A 157 22.61 -8.73 -19.42
C PRO A 157 23.98 -8.06 -19.49
N TYR A 158 24.27 -7.17 -18.56
CA TYR A 158 25.51 -6.40 -18.50
C TYR A 158 26.48 -6.93 -17.46
N ASN A 159 26.14 -8.04 -16.81
CA ASN A 159 26.99 -8.64 -15.78
C ASN A 159 28.16 -9.39 -16.43
N ILE A 160 29.36 -8.95 -16.15
CA ILE A 160 30.59 -9.58 -16.62
C ILE A 160 30.96 -10.67 -15.62
N LYS A 161 30.97 -11.92 -16.08
CA LYS A 161 31.43 -13.03 -15.24
C LYS A 161 32.94 -12.92 -15.05
N ALA A 162 33.36 -12.94 -13.79
CA ALA A 162 34.78 -13.06 -13.46
C ALA A 162 35.41 -14.30 -14.12
N LYS A 163 36.55 -14.16 -14.71
CA LYS A 163 37.36 -15.27 -15.26
C LYS A 163 38.69 -15.29 -14.50
N ASN A 164 39.01 -16.44 -13.93
CA ASN A 164 40.29 -16.65 -13.32
C ASN A 164 41.41 -16.57 -14.34
N ALA A 165 42.59 -16.15 -13.91
CA ALA A 165 43.81 -16.25 -14.72
C ALA A 165 44.02 -17.70 -15.17
N SER A 166 44.46 -17.88 -16.41
CA SER A 166 44.76 -19.21 -16.96
C SER A 166 46.05 -19.21 -17.74
N LEU A 167 46.66 -20.40 -17.86
CA LEU A 167 47.84 -20.62 -18.66
C LEU A 167 47.41 -21.29 -19.98
N GLU A 168 47.84 -20.71 -21.09
CA GLU A 168 47.64 -21.27 -22.42
C GLU A 168 48.98 -21.75 -22.96
N ALA A 169 49.07 -23.01 -23.35
CA ALA A 169 50.28 -23.59 -23.96
C ALA A 169 50.45 -23.05 -25.37
N THR A 170 51.64 -22.55 -25.68
CA THR A 170 52.04 -22.12 -27.02
C THR A 170 53.15 -22.99 -27.54
N GLY A 171 53.40 -22.99 -28.83
CA GLY A 171 54.48 -23.82 -29.44
C GLY A 171 55.89 -23.55 -28.90
N HIS A 172 56.10 -22.49 -28.13
CA HIS A 172 57.42 -22.10 -27.55
C HIS A 172 57.35 -21.77 -26.04
N GLY A 173 56.29 -22.22 -25.32
CA GLY A 173 56.15 -21.95 -23.88
C GLY A 173 54.71 -21.77 -23.44
N PHE A 174 54.48 -20.96 -22.40
CA PHE A 174 53.17 -20.67 -21.82
C PHE A 174 52.88 -19.18 -21.90
N LYS A 175 51.66 -18.84 -22.25
CA LYS A 175 51.11 -17.49 -22.20
C LYS A 175 50.18 -17.39 -21.00
N ILE A 176 50.37 -16.39 -20.16
CA ILE A 176 49.46 -16.08 -19.05
C ILE A 176 48.32 -15.24 -19.63
N ILE A 177 47.10 -15.73 -19.47
CA ILE A 177 45.87 -14.95 -19.66
C ILE A 177 45.48 -14.39 -18.30
N PRO A 178 45.54 -13.07 -18.13
CA PRO A 178 45.22 -12.47 -16.84
C PRO A 178 43.74 -12.66 -16.49
N GLU A 179 43.46 -12.62 -15.19
CA GLU A 179 42.08 -12.58 -14.67
C GLU A 179 41.33 -11.37 -15.23
N LYS A 180 40.04 -11.52 -15.36
CA LYS A 180 39.08 -10.46 -15.65
C LYS A 180 38.05 -10.39 -14.53
N GLU A 181 38.02 -9.26 -13.83
CA GLU A 181 36.95 -8.88 -12.91
C GLU A 181 35.79 -8.23 -13.68
#